data_3b932c44d8be17a6253e3e0715aa7fb0
#
_entry.id   3b932c44d8be17a6253e3e0715aa7fb0
#
_cell.length_a   1.000
_cell.length_b   1.000
_cell.length_c   1.000
_cell.angle_alpha   90.00
_cell.angle_beta   90.00
_cell.angle_gamma   90.00
#
_symmetry.space_group_name_H-M   'P 1'
#
loop_
_entity.id
_entity.type
_entity.pdbx_description
1 polymer ?
#
loop_
_entity_poly.entity_id
_entity_poly.type
_entity_poly.pdbx_seq_one_letter_code
_entity_poly.pdbx_strand_id
1 'polypeptide(L)'
;MVVDGDLTFIEETHQYLLGGILLPSVSEILHFIFPDKYKGVSREILNKKAKYGSIVHEYIEKFEKGKYEELPKLDLYQKLSFKQYIRLVNRFSIEVIEQEKMVHYKDIYAGRFDMIANILDKECLCDIKTTAELDIEYVSWQLSFYELAYGKKFKKLYAIWLPKGKVGKLVEIPRKTKKEMNKVLKQYQKEIENEDV
;
A
#
# COMPACT_ATOMS: atom_id res chain seq x y z
N MET A 1 -8.89 14.94 5.93
CA MET A 1 -9.35 13.93 6.94
C MET A 1 -10.36 13.01 6.25
N VAL A 2 -10.14 11.70 6.30
CA VAL A 2 -11.01 10.65 5.75
C VAL A 2 -11.54 9.80 6.90
N VAL A 3 -12.84 9.46 6.90
CA VAL A 3 -13.48 8.67 7.96
C VAL A 3 -14.15 7.44 7.35
N ASP A 4 -13.94 6.26 7.96
CA ASP A 4 -14.58 5.00 7.60
C ASP A 4 -14.97 4.27 8.91
N GLY A 5 -16.25 4.35 9.28
CA GLY A 5 -16.74 3.93 10.59
C GLY A 5 -16.07 4.71 11.72
N ASP A 6 -15.48 4.00 12.70
CA ASP A 6 -14.76 4.60 13.82
C ASP A 6 -13.28 4.92 13.51
N LEU A 7 -12.79 4.53 12.32
CA LEU A 7 -11.43 4.78 11.87
C LEU A 7 -11.32 6.09 11.11
N THR A 8 -10.45 6.97 11.56
CA THR A 8 -10.17 8.27 10.94
C THR A 8 -8.73 8.32 10.47
N PHE A 9 -8.49 8.84 9.26
CA PHE A 9 -7.17 9.12 8.72
C PHE A 9 -6.94 10.63 8.57
N ILE A 10 -5.87 11.13 9.18
CA ILE A 10 -5.43 12.52 9.08
C ILE A 10 -4.31 12.59 8.04
N GLU A 11 -4.62 13.13 6.87
CA GLU A 11 -3.69 13.15 5.72
C GLU A 11 -2.43 13.98 5.99
N GLU A 12 -2.57 15.14 6.67
CA GLU A 12 -1.48 16.07 6.95
C GLU A 12 -0.38 15.44 7.80
N THR A 13 -0.73 14.59 8.75
CA THR A 13 0.20 13.93 9.67
C THR A 13 0.39 12.45 9.37
N HIS A 14 -0.37 11.92 8.40
CA HIS A 14 -0.41 10.50 8.05
C HIS A 14 -0.73 9.58 9.24
N GLN A 15 -1.67 10.01 10.08
CA GLN A 15 -2.04 9.33 11.33
C GLN A 15 -3.41 8.67 11.23
N TYR A 16 -3.56 7.53 11.91
CA TYR A 16 -4.81 6.80 12.05
C TYR A 16 -5.32 6.89 13.48
N LEU A 17 -6.62 7.20 13.65
CA LEU A 17 -7.30 7.26 14.94
C LEU A 17 -8.47 6.28 14.92
N LEU A 18 -8.53 5.37 15.89
CA LEU A 18 -9.69 4.48 16.09
C LEU A 18 -10.43 4.93 17.35
N GLY A 19 -11.67 5.45 17.20
CA GLY A 19 -12.40 6.02 18.31
C GLY A 19 -11.66 7.14 19.05
N GLY A 20 -10.79 7.89 18.33
CA GLY A 20 -9.94 8.95 18.92
C GLY A 20 -8.59 8.46 19.46
N ILE A 21 -8.31 7.17 19.48
CA ILE A 21 -7.03 6.60 19.92
C ILE A 21 -6.09 6.47 18.71
N LEU A 22 -4.87 7.03 18.85
CA LEU A 22 -3.85 6.94 17.81
C LEU A 22 -3.37 5.49 17.66
N LEU A 23 -3.40 4.99 16.42
CA LEU A 23 -2.87 3.67 16.07
C LEU A 23 -1.61 3.80 15.22
N PRO A 24 -0.62 2.93 15.44
CA PRO A 24 0.49 2.78 14.51
C PRO A 24 0.00 2.42 13.11
N SER A 25 0.66 2.93 12.09
CA SER A 25 0.40 2.56 10.70
C SER A 25 1.15 1.28 10.31
N VAL A 26 0.66 0.57 9.30
CA VAL A 26 1.41 -0.53 8.65
C VAL A 26 2.80 -0.04 8.20
N SER A 27 2.92 1.22 7.75
CA SER A 27 4.20 1.81 7.33
C SER A 27 5.20 1.94 8.48
N GLU A 28 4.76 2.30 9.68
CA GLU A 28 5.61 2.36 10.87
C GLU A 28 6.09 0.97 11.30
N ILE A 29 5.22 -0.03 11.27
CA ILE A 29 5.60 -1.43 11.53
C ILE A 29 6.62 -1.91 10.49
N LEU A 30 6.44 -1.55 9.21
CA LEU A 30 7.40 -1.87 8.17
C LEU A 30 8.75 -1.16 8.37
N HIS A 31 8.74 0.07 8.88
CA HIS A 31 9.97 0.77 9.23
C HIS A 31 10.72 0.08 10.38
N PHE A 32 10.01 -0.42 11.37
CA PHE A 32 10.58 -1.25 12.43
C PHE A 32 11.22 -2.55 11.89
N ILE A 33 10.56 -3.25 10.94
CA ILE A 33 11.10 -4.48 10.33
C ILE A 33 12.33 -4.17 9.45
N PHE A 34 12.34 -3.03 8.76
CA PHE A 34 13.35 -2.64 7.77
C PHE A 34 13.96 -1.26 8.08
N PRO A 35 14.62 -1.08 9.23
CA PRO A 35 15.08 0.24 9.67
C PRO A 35 16.11 0.86 8.71
N ASP A 36 16.89 0.03 8.04
CA ASP A 36 17.94 0.47 7.10
C ASP A 36 17.48 0.60 5.64
N LYS A 37 16.20 0.39 5.33
CA LYS A 37 15.69 0.35 3.95
C LYS A 37 16.04 1.60 3.13
N TYR A 38 16.05 2.74 3.75
CA TYR A 38 16.32 4.04 3.10
C TYR A 38 17.61 4.70 3.59
N LYS A 39 18.46 3.95 4.32
CA LYS A 39 19.73 4.46 4.83
C LYS A 39 20.63 4.95 3.70
N GLY A 40 21.18 6.14 3.86
CA GLY A 40 22.07 6.74 2.86
C GLY A 40 21.36 7.37 1.66
N VAL A 41 20.02 7.32 1.55
CA VAL A 41 19.26 8.01 0.50
C VAL A 41 18.86 9.39 1.01
N SER A 42 19.18 10.45 0.24
CA SER A 42 18.81 11.81 0.64
C SER A 42 17.28 12.00 0.69
N ARG A 43 16.81 12.83 1.63
CA ARG A 43 15.38 13.18 1.76
C ARG A 43 14.80 13.75 0.46
N GLU A 44 15.58 14.52 -0.28
CA GLU A 44 15.14 15.11 -1.55
C GLU A 44 14.81 14.03 -2.58
N ILE A 45 15.67 12.99 -2.69
CA ILE A 45 15.44 11.86 -3.59
C ILE A 45 14.20 11.07 -3.14
N LEU A 46 14.06 10.80 -1.84
CA LEU A 46 12.90 10.11 -1.30
C LEU A 46 11.61 10.87 -1.58
N ASN A 47 11.58 12.17 -1.32
CA ASN A 47 10.41 13.03 -1.57
C ASN A 47 10.04 13.08 -3.06
N LYS A 48 11.01 13.18 -3.96
CA LYS A 48 10.77 13.14 -5.43
C LYS A 48 10.16 11.80 -5.86
N LYS A 49 10.66 10.68 -5.32
CA LYS A 49 10.12 9.34 -5.61
C LYS A 49 8.73 9.15 -5.02
N ALA A 50 8.51 9.58 -3.79
CA ALA A 50 7.20 9.51 -3.13
C ALA A 50 6.16 10.33 -3.91
N LYS A 51 6.48 11.59 -4.24
CA LYS A 51 5.60 12.45 -5.06
C LYS A 51 5.25 11.83 -6.41
N TYR A 52 6.25 11.22 -7.09
CA TYR A 52 6.01 10.52 -8.35
C TYR A 52 4.99 9.37 -8.15
N GLY A 53 5.20 8.55 -7.14
CA GLY A 53 4.32 7.44 -6.80
C GLY A 53 2.91 7.90 -6.47
N SER A 54 2.76 8.87 -5.56
CA SER A 54 1.47 9.40 -5.13
C SER A 54 0.62 9.91 -6.31
N ILE A 55 1.22 10.63 -7.25
CA ILE A 55 0.50 11.11 -8.44
C ILE A 55 0.02 9.95 -9.33
N VAL A 56 0.84 8.88 -9.49
CA VAL A 56 0.43 7.70 -10.28
C VAL A 56 -0.71 6.96 -9.59
N HIS A 57 -0.65 6.77 -8.27
CA HIS A 57 -1.72 6.15 -7.47
C HIS A 57 -3.02 6.95 -7.56
N GLU A 58 -2.96 8.27 -7.30
CA GLU A 58 -4.11 9.16 -7.39
C GLU A 58 -4.75 9.14 -8.79
N TYR A 59 -3.92 9.11 -9.84
CA TYR A 59 -4.43 9.04 -11.20
C TYR A 59 -5.18 7.74 -11.46
N ILE A 60 -4.61 6.60 -11.05
CA ILE A 60 -5.23 5.28 -11.20
C ILE A 60 -6.53 5.23 -10.39
N GLU A 61 -6.50 5.67 -9.13
CA GLU A 61 -7.69 5.71 -8.28
C GLU A 61 -8.84 6.49 -8.91
N LYS A 62 -8.58 7.72 -9.32
CA LYS A 62 -9.60 8.59 -9.94
C LYS A 62 -10.09 8.04 -11.27
N PHE A 63 -9.19 7.45 -12.08
CA PHE A 63 -9.54 6.82 -13.33
C PHE A 63 -10.51 5.64 -13.12
N GLU A 64 -10.20 4.74 -12.20
CA GLU A 64 -11.03 3.56 -11.89
C GLU A 64 -12.39 3.97 -11.27
N LYS A 65 -12.43 5.07 -10.52
CA LYS A 65 -13.67 5.65 -9.98
C LYS A 65 -14.49 6.44 -11.02
N GLY A 66 -14.03 6.54 -12.27
CA GLY A 66 -14.69 7.32 -13.32
C GLY A 66 -14.65 8.84 -13.11
N LYS A 67 -13.77 9.35 -12.23
CA LYS A 67 -13.62 10.78 -11.92
C LYS A 67 -12.65 11.48 -12.88
N TYR A 68 -12.95 11.42 -14.17
CA TYR A 68 -12.03 11.87 -15.22
C TYR A 68 -11.74 13.39 -15.17
N GLU A 69 -12.66 14.20 -14.68
CA GLU A 69 -12.48 15.65 -14.53
C GLU A 69 -11.51 16.04 -13.41
N GLU A 70 -11.32 15.13 -12.45
CA GLU A 70 -10.42 15.32 -11.31
C GLU A 70 -9.02 14.76 -11.52
N LEU A 71 -8.72 14.22 -12.71
CA LEU A 71 -7.43 13.58 -13.00
C LEU A 71 -6.26 14.56 -12.88
N PRO A 72 -5.21 14.23 -12.10
CA PRO A 72 -4.03 15.08 -12.01
C PRO A 72 -3.27 15.13 -13.34
N LYS A 73 -2.57 16.25 -13.56
CA LYS A 73 -1.72 16.39 -14.75
C LYS A 73 -0.49 15.48 -14.62
N LEU A 74 -0.31 14.59 -15.57
CA LEU A 74 0.82 13.67 -15.62
C LEU A 74 1.98 14.20 -16.45
N ASP A 75 3.21 13.99 -15.98
CA ASP A 75 4.40 14.08 -16.81
C ASP A 75 4.52 12.89 -17.78
N LEU A 76 5.53 12.91 -18.65
CA LEU A 76 5.75 11.85 -19.64
C LEU A 76 5.91 10.46 -19.00
N TYR A 77 6.68 10.34 -17.92
CA TYR A 77 6.95 9.06 -17.29
C TYR A 77 5.75 8.54 -16.50
N GLN A 78 4.99 9.42 -15.86
CA GLN A 78 3.74 9.07 -15.19
C GLN A 78 2.70 8.55 -16.20
N LYS A 79 2.59 9.21 -17.37
CA LYS A 79 1.77 8.73 -18.49
C LYS A 79 2.21 7.34 -18.96
N LEU A 80 3.50 7.06 -19.03
CA LEU A 80 4.02 5.75 -19.39
C LEU A 80 3.67 4.71 -18.32
N SER A 81 3.80 5.03 -17.02
CA SER A 81 3.38 4.13 -15.94
C SER A 81 1.88 3.83 -16.02
N PHE A 82 1.04 4.84 -16.24
CA PHE A 82 -0.40 4.62 -16.43
C PHE A 82 -0.72 3.76 -17.67
N LYS A 83 -0.04 3.98 -18.78
CA LYS A 83 -0.19 3.09 -19.97
C LYS A 83 0.19 1.64 -19.65
N GLN A 84 1.22 1.42 -18.83
CA GLN A 84 1.56 0.07 -18.38
C GLN A 84 0.49 -0.52 -17.48
N TYR A 85 -0.14 0.27 -16.59
CA TYR A 85 -1.29 -0.15 -15.81
C TYR A 85 -2.43 -0.63 -16.70
N ILE A 86 -2.89 0.18 -17.66
CA ILE A 86 -3.95 -0.20 -18.60
C ILE A 86 -3.59 -1.48 -19.40
N ARG A 87 -2.32 -1.63 -19.78
CA ARG A 87 -1.85 -2.85 -20.44
C ARG A 87 -1.99 -4.09 -19.54
N LEU A 88 -1.69 -3.97 -18.25
CA LEU A 88 -1.86 -5.06 -17.29
C LEU A 88 -3.34 -5.35 -17.04
N VAL A 89 -4.18 -4.31 -16.90
CA VAL A 89 -5.64 -4.45 -16.77
C VAL A 89 -6.19 -5.29 -17.93
N ASN A 90 -5.88 -4.92 -19.17
CA ASN A 90 -6.36 -5.64 -20.34
C ASN A 90 -5.79 -7.06 -20.45
N ARG A 91 -4.52 -7.25 -20.09
CA ARG A 91 -3.85 -8.56 -20.21
C ARG A 91 -4.34 -9.58 -19.19
N PHE A 92 -4.65 -9.15 -18.00
CA PHE A 92 -4.99 -10.02 -16.87
C PHE A 92 -6.45 -9.90 -16.43
N SER A 93 -7.28 -9.18 -17.22
CA SER A 93 -8.69 -8.92 -16.91
C SER A 93 -8.84 -8.46 -15.46
N ILE A 94 -8.12 -7.38 -15.11
CA ILE A 94 -8.18 -6.81 -13.77
C ILE A 94 -9.46 -5.98 -13.65
N GLU A 95 -10.34 -6.36 -12.76
CA GLU A 95 -11.58 -5.64 -12.43
C GLU A 95 -11.49 -5.16 -11.00
N VAL A 96 -11.42 -3.84 -10.80
CA VAL A 96 -11.27 -3.23 -9.48
C VAL A 96 -12.58 -3.33 -8.70
N ILE A 97 -12.54 -3.81 -7.47
CA ILE A 97 -13.68 -3.98 -6.57
C ILE A 97 -13.71 -2.86 -5.52
N GLU A 98 -12.59 -2.66 -4.83
CA GLU A 98 -12.41 -1.62 -3.80
C GLU A 98 -11.05 -0.95 -3.97
N GLN A 99 -10.97 0.35 -3.62
CA GLN A 99 -9.71 1.12 -3.63
C GLN A 99 -9.59 1.98 -2.39
N GLU A 100 -8.32 2.21 -1.99
CA GLU A 100 -7.97 3.14 -0.91
C GLU A 100 -8.77 2.86 0.38
N LYS A 101 -9.03 1.58 0.66
CA LYS A 101 -9.81 1.16 1.82
C LYS A 101 -8.95 1.20 3.07
N MET A 102 -9.45 1.90 4.07
CA MET A 102 -8.86 1.89 5.40
C MET A 102 -9.21 0.59 6.13
N VAL A 103 -8.24 0.06 6.85
CA VAL A 103 -8.38 -1.16 7.66
C VAL A 103 -7.63 -1.01 8.98
N HIS A 104 -8.09 -1.70 10.01
CA HIS A 104 -7.36 -1.80 11.26
C HIS A 104 -7.39 -3.25 11.79
N TYR A 105 -6.36 -3.63 12.49
CA TYR A 105 -6.31 -4.91 13.20
C TYR A 105 -6.45 -4.67 14.69
N LYS A 106 -7.68 -4.85 15.18
CA LYS A 106 -8.07 -4.51 16.55
C LYS A 106 -7.69 -3.04 16.85
N ASP A 107 -7.11 -2.79 18.02
CA ASP A 107 -6.52 -1.56 18.51
C ASP A 107 -4.97 -1.54 18.41
N ILE A 108 -4.42 -2.37 17.49
CA ILE A 108 -2.96 -2.59 17.39
C ILE A 108 -2.34 -1.76 16.28
N TYR A 109 -2.93 -1.75 15.10
CA TYR A 109 -2.47 -0.96 13.97
C TYR A 109 -3.58 -0.70 12.95
N ALA A 110 -3.35 0.29 12.11
CA ALA A 110 -4.22 0.63 10.99
C ALA A 110 -3.41 0.84 9.69
N GLY A 111 -4.12 0.96 8.58
CA GLY A 111 -3.51 1.28 7.30
C GLY A 111 -4.54 1.44 6.21
N ARG A 112 -4.07 1.73 5.01
CA ARG A 112 -4.90 1.87 3.81
C ARG A 112 -4.22 1.12 2.67
N PHE A 113 -4.91 0.14 2.11
CA PHE A 113 -4.41 -0.60 0.96
C PHE A 113 -4.87 0.02 -0.36
N ASP A 114 -4.14 -0.22 -1.43
CA ASP A 114 -4.41 0.41 -2.72
C ASP A 114 -5.68 -0.15 -3.37
N MET A 115 -5.82 -1.48 -3.51
CA MET A 115 -7.01 -2.06 -4.13
C MET A 115 -7.25 -3.55 -3.83
N ILE A 116 -8.53 -3.91 -3.91
CA ILE A 116 -9.00 -5.28 -4.11
C ILE A 116 -9.50 -5.37 -5.55
N ALA A 117 -9.11 -6.41 -6.26
CA ALA A 117 -9.51 -6.63 -7.64
C ALA A 117 -9.75 -8.11 -7.94
N ASN A 118 -10.67 -8.39 -8.88
CA ASN A 118 -10.72 -9.67 -9.56
C ASN A 118 -9.62 -9.71 -10.63
N ILE A 119 -8.79 -10.74 -10.58
CA ILE A 119 -7.70 -10.98 -11.55
C ILE A 119 -7.82 -12.42 -12.01
N LEU A 120 -8.15 -12.64 -13.30
CA LEU A 120 -8.42 -13.97 -13.85
C LEU A 120 -9.43 -14.74 -12.96
N ASP A 121 -10.57 -14.14 -12.66
CA ASP A 121 -11.66 -14.67 -11.84
C ASP A 121 -11.28 -15.00 -10.39
N LYS A 122 -10.22 -14.38 -9.87
CA LYS A 122 -9.77 -14.56 -8.48
C LYS A 122 -9.74 -13.22 -7.77
N GLU A 123 -10.41 -13.15 -6.64
CA GLU A 123 -10.35 -11.97 -5.77
C GLU A 123 -8.97 -11.89 -5.11
N CYS A 124 -8.29 -10.78 -5.35
CA CYS A 124 -6.90 -10.55 -4.97
C CYS A 124 -6.75 -9.21 -4.25
N LEU A 125 -5.82 -9.15 -3.29
CA LEU A 125 -5.38 -7.90 -2.69
C LEU A 125 -4.13 -7.43 -3.43
N CYS A 126 -4.13 -6.18 -3.87
CA CYS A 126 -3.11 -5.63 -4.74
C CYS A 126 -2.54 -4.34 -4.17
N ASP A 127 -1.26 -4.14 -4.44
CA ASP A 127 -0.52 -2.94 -4.11
C ASP A 127 0.21 -2.41 -5.36
N ILE A 128 0.11 -1.11 -5.63
CA ILE A 128 0.73 -0.46 -6.77
C ILE A 128 2.13 0.00 -6.36
N LYS A 129 3.15 -0.37 -7.13
CA LYS A 129 4.54 0.03 -6.87
C LYS A 129 5.16 0.70 -8.08
N THR A 130 5.70 1.91 -7.89
CA THR A 130 6.40 2.67 -8.92
C THR A 130 7.92 2.68 -8.72
N THR A 131 8.42 1.91 -7.77
CA THR A 131 9.85 1.81 -7.43
C THR A 131 10.68 1.24 -8.59
N ALA A 132 11.96 1.63 -8.68
CA ALA A 132 12.86 1.15 -9.72
C ALA A 132 13.12 -0.37 -9.64
N GLU A 133 13.09 -0.89 -8.41
CA GLU A 133 13.18 -2.31 -8.07
C GLU A 133 12.02 -2.68 -7.16
N LEU A 134 11.51 -3.89 -7.30
CA LEU A 134 10.44 -4.41 -6.46
C LEU A 134 11.06 -5.20 -5.30
N ASP A 135 10.90 -4.67 -4.11
CA ASP A 135 11.26 -5.36 -2.87
C ASP A 135 10.12 -6.30 -2.46
N ILE A 136 10.22 -7.56 -2.90
CA ILE A 136 9.17 -8.57 -2.67
C ILE A 136 9.00 -8.85 -1.19
N GLU A 137 10.07 -8.84 -0.40
CA GLU A 137 10.00 -9.11 1.03
C GLU A 137 9.23 -8.01 1.77
N TYR A 138 9.53 -6.75 1.46
CA TYR A 138 8.81 -5.60 2.01
C TYR A 138 7.32 -5.62 1.66
N VAL A 139 6.99 -5.84 0.37
CA VAL A 139 5.59 -5.90 -0.10
C VAL A 139 4.85 -7.12 0.47
N SER A 140 5.57 -8.23 0.70
CA SER A 140 5.02 -9.42 1.37
C SER A 140 4.53 -9.11 2.78
N TRP A 141 5.32 -8.41 3.59
CA TRP A 141 4.90 -7.95 4.91
C TRP A 141 3.72 -6.96 4.82
N GLN A 142 3.82 -5.98 3.95
CA GLN A 142 2.81 -4.96 3.76
C GLN A 142 1.44 -5.54 3.44
N LEU A 143 1.35 -6.35 2.38
CA LEU A 143 0.09 -6.96 1.96
C LEU A 143 -0.43 -7.98 2.97
N SER A 144 0.45 -8.69 3.68
CA SER A 144 0.03 -9.64 4.72
C SER A 144 -0.57 -8.94 5.93
N PHE A 145 -0.05 -7.78 6.35
CA PHE A 145 -0.68 -6.96 7.39
C PHE A 145 -2.02 -6.41 6.94
N TYR A 146 -2.16 -5.94 5.70
CA TYR A 146 -3.45 -5.49 5.19
C TYR A 146 -4.47 -6.64 5.11
N GLU A 147 -4.07 -7.83 4.64
CA GLU A 147 -4.94 -9.00 4.61
C GLU A 147 -5.39 -9.41 6.04
N LEU A 148 -4.50 -9.36 7.02
CA LEU A 148 -4.81 -9.65 8.42
C LEU A 148 -5.80 -8.63 9.00
N ALA A 149 -5.62 -7.34 8.71
CA ALA A 149 -6.49 -6.26 9.18
C ALA A 149 -7.86 -6.30 8.50
N TYR A 150 -7.91 -6.64 7.22
CA TYR A 150 -9.16 -6.80 6.48
C TYR A 150 -10.01 -8.00 6.97
N GLY A 151 -9.36 -8.97 7.63
CA GLY A 151 -10.05 -10.13 8.23
C GLY A 151 -10.49 -11.21 7.25
N LYS A 152 -10.15 -11.11 5.97
CA LYS A 152 -10.47 -12.08 4.92
C LYS A 152 -9.19 -12.49 4.19
N LYS A 153 -9.06 -13.80 3.91
CA LYS A 153 -7.96 -14.33 3.11
C LYS A 153 -8.29 -14.24 1.62
N PHE A 154 -7.51 -13.49 0.88
CA PHE A 154 -7.61 -13.38 -0.58
C PHE A 154 -7.03 -14.61 -1.28
N LYS A 155 -7.42 -14.85 -2.54
CA LYS A 155 -6.85 -15.95 -3.33
C LYS A 155 -5.36 -15.74 -3.58
N LYS A 156 -4.99 -14.52 -3.96
CA LYS A 156 -3.61 -14.11 -4.23
C LYS A 156 -3.33 -12.71 -3.69
N LEU A 157 -2.05 -12.43 -3.47
CA LEU A 157 -1.54 -11.09 -3.23
C LEU A 157 -0.69 -10.70 -4.44
N TYR A 158 -0.86 -9.49 -4.95
CA TYR A 158 -0.12 -9.01 -6.11
C TYR A 158 0.49 -7.64 -5.89
N ALA A 159 1.68 -7.43 -6.45
CA ALA A 159 2.17 -6.11 -6.76
C ALA A 159 1.90 -5.78 -8.22
N ILE A 160 1.21 -4.66 -8.46
CA ILE A 160 1.10 -4.03 -9.79
C ILE A 160 2.32 -3.13 -9.92
N TRP A 161 3.43 -3.68 -10.43
CA TRP A 161 4.69 -2.97 -10.47
C TRP A 161 4.86 -2.18 -11.76
N LEU A 162 4.94 -0.86 -11.63
CA LEU A 162 4.97 0.13 -12.72
C LEU A 162 6.26 0.96 -12.65
N PRO A 163 7.44 0.36 -12.86
CA PRO A 163 8.72 1.06 -12.71
C PRO A 163 8.85 2.15 -13.77
N LYS A 164 9.37 3.31 -13.34
CA LYS A 164 9.58 4.47 -14.20
C LYS A 164 10.36 4.12 -15.47
N GLY A 165 9.76 4.35 -16.65
CA GLY A 165 10.42 4.12 -17.94
C GLY A 165 10.70 2.68 -18.32
N LYS A 166 10.14 1.70 -17.58
CA LYS A 166 10.28 0.27 -17.86
C LYS A 166 8.92 -0.40 -18.06
N VAL A 167 8.96 -1.66 -18.45
CA VAL A 167 7.74 -2.47 -18.64
C VAL A 167 7.14 -2.84 -17.28
N GLY A 168 5.87 -2.52 -17.08
CA GLY A 168 5.11 -2.90 -15.88
C GLY A 168 4.87 -4.41 -15.82
N LYS A 169 4.74 -4.94 -14.61
CA LYS A 169 4.52 -6.37 -14.35
C LYS A 169 3.48 -6.56 -13.25
N LEU A 170 2.68 -7.60 -13.39
CA LEU A 170 1.88 -8.15 -12.29
C LEU A 170 2.72 -9.23 -11.62
N VAL A 171 3.07 -9.04 -10.35
CA VAL A 171 3.98 -9.93 -9.61
C VAL A 171 3.23 -10.54 -8.43
N GLU A 172 3.13 -11.86 -8.39
CA GLU A 172 2.55 -12.56 -7.25
C GLU A 172 3.47 -12.42 -6.04
N ILE A 173 2.88 -12.06 -4.89
CA ILE A 173 3.59 -11.78 -3.64
C ILE A 173 3.33 -12.92 -2.64
N PRO A 174 4.37 -13.50 -2.05
CA PRO A 174 4.21 -14.51 -1.01
C PRO A 174 3.61 -13.90 0.26
N ARG A 175 2.84 -14.70 1.00
CA ARG A 175 2.28 -14.29 2.30
C ARG A 175 3.24 -14.54 3.43
N LYS A 176 3.19 -13.67 4.43
CA LYS A 176 3.70 -13.97 5.77
C LYS A 176 2.68 -14.79 6.56
N THR A 177 3.15 -15.68 7.37
CA THR A 177 2.28 -16.46 8.26
C THR A 177 1.77 -15.61 9.41
N LYS A 178 0.58 -15.94 9.94
CA LYS A 178 0.05 -15.27 11.13
C LYS A 178 1.00 -15.37 12.34
N LYS A 179 1.78 -16.46 12.42
CA LYS A 179 2.79 -16.64 13.49
C LYS A 179 3.93 -15.63 13.38
N GLU A 180 4.44 -15.39 12.16
CA GLU A 180 5.49 -14.40 11.90
C GLU A 180 4.97 -13.00 12.20
N MET A 181 3.78 -12.63 11.68
CA MET A 181 3.17 -11.34 11.94
C MET A 181 2.95 -11.08 13.43
N ASN A 182 2.38 -12.03 14.17
CA ASN A 182 2.18 -11.89 15.61
C ASN A 182 3.49 -11.77 16.39
N LYS A 183 4.57 -12.43 15.93
CA LYS A 183 5.90 -12.27 16.55
C LYS A 183 6.41 -10.84 16.40
N VAL A 184 6.31 -10.30 15.19
CA VAL A 184 6.73 -8.91 14.89
C VAL A 184 5.90 -7.91 15.69
N LEU A 185 4.56 -8.04 15.70
CA LEU A 185 3.69 -7.13 16.45
C LEU A 185 4.03 -7.09 17.94
N LYS A 186 4.29 -8.25 18.56
CA LYS A 186 4.71 -8.31 19.97
C LYS A 186 6.08 -7.63 20.21
N GLN A 187 7.00 -7.74 19.26
CA GLN A 187 8.30 -7.07 19.37
C GLN A 187 8.14 -5.56 19.23
N TYR A 188 7.37 -5.11 18.26
CA TYR A 188 7.06 -3.71 18.01
C TYR A 188 6.38 -3.05 19.23
N GLN A 189 5.36 -3.70 19.81
CA GLN A 189 4.69 -3.18 21.00
C GLN A 189 5.64 -3.02 22.21
N LYS A 190 6.53 -3.99 22.44
CA LYS A 190 7.55 -3.90 23.50
C LYS A 190 8.54 -2.77 23.29
N GLU A 191 8.88 -2.45 22.04
CA GLU A 191 9.80 -1.33 21.74
C GLU A 191 9.14 0.01 22.07
N ILE A 192 7.88 0.20 21.67
CA ILE A 192 7.12 1.42 22.02
C ILE A 192 7.01 1.59 23.55
N GLU A 193 6.64 0.52 24.25
CA GLU A 193 6.54 0.56 25.73
C GLU A 193 7.85 0.94 26.43
N ASN A 194 9.01 0.61 25.83
CA ASN A 194 10.33 0.95 26.36
C ASN A 194 10.77 2.38 26.01
N GLU A 195 10.24 2.99 24.96
CA GLU A 195 10.54 4.38 24.57
C GLU A 195 9.74 5.40 25.40
N ASP A 196 8.59 4.98 25.96
CA ASP A 196 7.73 5.81 26.80
C ASP A 196 8.16 5.85 28.31
N VAL A 197 9.24 5.17 28.69
CA VAL A 197 9.82 5.11 30.06
C VAL A 197 11.13 5.89 30.12
#